data_590a947d36a79af49829bc95dcfe6f57
#
_entry.id   590a947d36a79af49829bc95dcfe6f57
#
_cell.length_a   1.000
_cell.length_b   1.000
_cell.length_c   1.000
_cell.angle_alpha   90.00
_cell.angle_beta   90.00
_cell.angle_gamma   90.00
#
_symmetry.space_group_name_H-M   'P 1'
#
loop_
_entity.id
_entity.type
_entity.pdbx_description
1 polymer ?
#
loop_
_entity_poly.entity_id
_entity_poly.type
_entity_poly.pdbx_seq_one_letter_code
_entity_poly.pdbx_strand_id
1 'polypeptide(L)'
;MDENKVLWEKCAAFHGHVCGGLTIGYKAALYAIELLELSFSEDEQVVCITENDACGVDAIQVVLGCSAGKGNLLFHMRGKQAFSFYNRANGKSVRLVLKPRPAGMTKDESFQYYQACSPEEMFEVKKTT
;
A
#
# COMPACT_ATOMS: atom_id res chain seq x y z
N MET A 1 -12.82 2.86 -19.03
CA MET A 1 -12.59 3.51 -17.74
C MET A 1 -11.39 2.86 -17.07
N ASP A 2 -10.55 3.66 -16.48
CA ASP A 2 -9.35 3.17 -15.81
C ASP A 2 -9.73 2.49 -14.48
N GLU A 3 -9.42 1.22 -14.35
CA GLU A 3 -9.70 0.44 -13.11
C GLU A 3 -8.97 1.05 -11.92
N ASN A 4 -7.77 1.59 -12.13
CA ASN A 4 -6.98 2.23 -11.07
C ASN A 4 -7.67 3.49 -10.56
N LYS A 5 -8.34 4.24 -11.44
CA LYS A 5 -9.10 5.41 -11.02
C LYS A 5 -10.27 5.02 -10.12
N VAL A 6 -10.98 3.95 -10.47
CA VAL A 6 -12.08 3.43 -9.65
C VAL A 6 -11.58 2.96 -8.29
N LEU A 7 -10.46 2.25 -8.26
CA LEU A 7 -9.85 1.79 -7.00
C LEU A 7 -9.44 2.98 -6.13
N TRP A 8 -8.83 3.99 -6.72
CA TRP A 8 -8.43 5.19 -5.99
C TRP A 8 -9.64 5.88 -5.35
N GLU A 9 -10.72 6.00 -6.12
CA GLU A 9 -11.96 6.62 -5.61
C GLU A 9 -12.55 5.81 -4.45
N LYS A 10 -12.47 4.48 -4.50
CA LYS A 10 -12.90 3.62 -3.40
C LYS A 10 -12.04 3.82 -2.15
N CYS A 11 -10.74 3.96 -2.33
CA CYS A 11 -9.83 4.23 -1.21
C CYS A 11 -10.14 5.58 -0.57
N ALA A 12 -10.35 6.60 -1.38
CA ALA A 12 -10.67 7.94 -0.88
C ALA A 12 -12.01 7.95 -0.13
N ALA A 13 -13.01 7.25 -0.66
CA ALA A 13 -14.32 7.15 -0.02
C ALA A 13 -14.24 6.40 1.32
N PHE A 14 -13.50 5.31 1.36
CA PHE A 14 -13.32 4.52 2.59
C PHE A 14 -12.58 5.32 3.67
N HIS A 15 -11.51 5.99 3.27
CA HIS A 15 -10.69 6.78 4.20
C HIS A 15 -11.35 8.10 4.62
N GLY A 16 -12.19 8.65 3.75
CA GLY A 16 -12.92 9.89 4.01
C GLY A 16 -12.31 11.14 3.42
N HIS A 17 -11.07 11.10 2.99
CA HIS A 17 -10.41 12.23 2.32
C HIS A 17 -9.20 11.72 1.53
N VAL A 18 -8.56 12.60 0.77
CA VAL A 18 -7.34 12.27 0.03
C VAL A 18 -6.13 12.94 0.70
N CYS A 19 -5.01 12.25 0.71
CA CYS A 19 -3.76 12.77 1.29
C CYS A 19 -2.56 11.97 0.75
N GLY A 20 -1.35 12.48 1.03
CA GLY A 20 -0.12 11.80 0.62
C GLY A 20 0.02 10.42 1.26
N GLY A 21 -0.35 10.28 2.52
CA GLY A 21 -0.29 8.99 3.22
C GLY A 21 -1.18 7.93 2.58
N LEU A 22 -2.41 8.31 2.19
CA LEU A 22 -3.31 7.40 1.49
C LEU A 22 -2.70 6.97 0.15
N THR A 23 -2.10 7.91 -0.57
CA THR A 23 -1.44 7.64 -1.85
C THR A 23 -0.29 6.65 -1.68
N ILE A 24 0.50 6.79 -0.61
CA ILE A 24 1.61 5.87 -0.33
C ILE A 24 1.10 4.43 -0.25
N GLY A 25 0.08 4.18 0.54
CA GLY A 25 -0.49 2.84 0.70
C GLY A 25 -1.13 2.32 -0.59
N TYR A 26 -1.81 3.20 -1.31
CA TYR A 26 -2.42 2.86 -2.60
C TYR A 26 -1.36 2.40 -3.61
N LYS A 27 -0.28 3.17 -3.74
CA LYS A 27 0.81 2.82 -4.66
C LYS A 27 1.57 1.57 -4.22
N ALA A 28 1.74 1.38 -2.90
CA ALA A 28 2.35 0.16 -2.37
C ALA A 28 1.51 -1.06 -2.74
N ALA A 29 0.20 -0.97 -2.58
CA ALA A 29 -0.70 -2.08 -2.91
C ALA A 29 -0.67 -2.40 -4.42
N LEU A 30 -0.69 -1.39 -5.27
CA LEU A 30 -0.59 -1.60 -6.73
C LEU A 30 0.73 -2.27 -7.11
N TYR A 31 1.82 -1.85 -6.47
CA TYR A 31 3.13 -2.42 -6.75
C TYR A 31 3.21 -3.88 -6.29
N ALA A 32 2.62 -4.18 -5.13
CA ALA A 32 2.56 -5.54 -4.63
C ALA A 32 1.77 -6.44 -5.61
N ILE A 33 0.68 -5.95 -6.17
CA ILE A 33 -0.09 -6.70 -7.17
C ILE A 33 0.81 -7.07 -8.35
N GLU A 34 1.58 -6.11 -8.85
CA GLU A 34 2.49 -6.33 -9.97
C GLU A 34 3.60 -7.33 -9.63
N LEU A 35 4.26 -7.12 -8.49
CA LEU A 35 5.43 -7.92 -8.09
C LEU A 35 5.09 -9.35 -7.69
N LEU A 36 3.93 -9.54 -7.08
CA LEU A 36 3.55 -10.83 -6.48
C LEU A 36 2.41 -11.52 -7.23
N GLU A 37 1.95 -10.94 -8.32
CA GLU A 37 0.84 -11.47 -9.12
C GLU A 37 -0.42 -11.66 -8.26
N LEU A 38 -0.77 -10.62 -7.50
CA LEU A 38 -1.89 -10.67 -6.57
C LEU A 38 -3.22 -10.35 -7.21
N SER A 39 -4.29 -10.85 -6.58
CA SER A 39 -5.65 -10.40 -6.83
C SER A 39 -6.26 -10.00 -5.48
N PHE A 40 -7.48 -9.49 -5.49
CA PHE A 40 -8.16 -9.13 -4.25
C PHE A 40 -8.33 -10.37 -3.37
N SER A 41 -8.00 -10.24 -2.09
CA SER A 41 -8.10 -11.34 -1.12
C SER A 41 -9.50 -11.36 -0.50
N GLU A 42 -10.28 -12.35 -0.85
CA GLU A 42 -11.61 -12.53 -0.24
C GLU A 42 -11.50 -13.11 1.16
N ASP A 43 -10.42 -13.84 1.43
CA ASP A 43 -10.13 -14.40 2.73
C ASP A 43 -8.68 -14.12 3.09
N GLU A 44 -7.83 -15.13 3.26
CA GLU A 44 -6.46 -14.98 3.74
C GLU A 44 -5.38 -15.25 2.69
N GLN A 45 -5.71 -15.19 1.39
CA GLN A 45 -4.77 -15.49 0.33
C GLN A 45 -3.62 -14.49 0.26
N VAL A 46 -3.91 -13.22 0.56
CA VAL A 46 -2.91 -12.17 0.63
C VAL A 46 -2.76 -11.74 2.07
N VAL A 47 -1.52 -11.64 2.54
CA VAL A 47 -1.24 -11.14 3.89
C VAL A 47 -0.38 -9.89 3.78
N CYS A 48 -0.74 -8.86 4.53
CA CYS A 48 0.05 -7.65 4.66
C CYS A 48 0.49 -7.47 6.11
N ILE A 49 1.78 -7.23 6.30
CA ILE A 49 2.31 -6.81 7.59
C ILE A 49 2.73 -5.35 7.43
N THR A 50 2.04 -4.46 8.11
CA THR A 50 2.34 -3.03 8.06
C THR A 50 3.19 -2.63 9.27
N GLU A 51 4.15 -1.72 9.05
CA GLU A 51 5.00 -1.22 10.13
C GLU A 51 4.51 0.13 10.66
N ASN A 52 3.29 0.53 10.28
CA ASN A 52 2.62 1.72 10.78
C ASN A 52 1.10 1.51 10.78
N ASP A 53 0.38 2.44 11.39
CA ASP A 53 -1.09 2.47 11.39
C ASP A 53 -1.62 3.77 10.78
N ALA A 54 -0.90 4.32 9.82
CA ALA A 54 -1.24 5.58 9.18
C ALA A 54 -2.23 5.41 8.02
N CYS A 55 -2.50 6.50 7.31
CA CYS A 55 -3.54 6.56 6.27
C CYS A 55 -3.42 5.49 5.18
N GLY A 56 -2.19 5.11 4.82
CA GLY A 56 -1.96 4.14 3.75
C GLY A 56 -2.54 2.77 4.01
N VAL A 57 -2.73 2.40 5.27
CA VAL A 57 -3.32 1.12 5.65
C VAL A 57 -4.74 0.98 5.10
N ASP A 58 -5.49 2.07 5.08
CA ASP A 58 -6.86 2.05 4.53
C ASP A 58 -6.86 1.72 3.04
N ALA A 59 -5.90 2.24 2.27
CA ALA A 59 -5.79 1.92 0.86
C ALA A 59 -5.46 0.44 0.65
N ILE A 60 -4.56 -0.11 1.45
CA ILE A 60 -4.19 -1.52 1.37
C ILE A 60 -5.41 -2.41 1.64
N GLN A 61 -6.24 -2.07 2.60
CA GLN A 61 -7.46 -2.81 2.89
C GLN A 61 -8.40 -2.83 1.69
N VAL A 62 -8.60 -1.69 1.05
CA VAL A 62 -9.52 -1.57 -0.08
C VAL A 62 -8.98 -2.29 -1.32
N VAL A 63 -7.71 -2.10 -1.64
CA VAL A 63 -7.12 -2.62 -2.88
C VAL A 63 -6.88 -4.13 -2.81
N LEU A 64 -6.36 -4.62 -1.69
CA LEU A 64 -5.94 -6.02 -1.55
C LEU A 64 -6.89 -6.88 -0.73
N GLY A 65 -7.81 -6.27 -0.01
CA GLY A 65 -8.71 -7.03 0.86
C GLY A 65 -8.04 -7.54 2.13
N CYS A 66 -6.93 -6.92 2.53
CA CYS A 66 -6.29 -7.25 3.81
C CYS A 66 -6.97 -6.47 4.92
N SER A 67 -7.46 -7.14 5.95
CA SER A 67 -8.12 -6.46 7.07
C SER A 67 -7.83 -7.16 8.38
N ALA A 68 -7.93 -6.40 9.46
CA ALA A 68 -7.75 -6.95 10.80
C ALA A 68 -8.80 -8.03 11.10
N GLY A 69 -10.04 -7.82 10.64
CA GLY A 69 -11.13 -8.76 10.87
C GLY A 69 -10.95 -10.10 10.21
N LYS A 70 -10.31 -10.14 9.03
CA LYS A 70 -9.98 -11.40 8.36
C LYS A 70 -8.72 -12.05 8.92
N GLY A 71 -7.91 -11.29 9.67
CA GLY A 71 -6.65 -11.79 10.19
C GLY A 71 -5.49 -11.77 9.20
N ASN A 72 -5.67 -11.12 8.04
CA ASN A 72 -4.63 -11.01 7.03
C ASN A 72 -4.03 -9.61 6.92
N LEU A 73 -4.29 -8.76 7.89
CA LEU A 73 -3.61 -7.47 8.07
C LEU A 73 -3.02 -7.47 9.47
N LEU A 74 -1.70 -7.51 9.53
CA LEU A 74 -0.98 -7.59 10.80
C LEU A 74 -0.17 -6.33 11.03
N PHE A 75 -0.10 -5.90 12.28
CA PHE A 75 0.63 -4.69 12.65
C PHE A 75 1.91 -5.07 13.37
N HIS A 76 3.04 -4.62 12.81
CA HIS A 76 4.34 -4.74 13.44
C HIS A 76 4.89 -3.33 13.58
N MET A 77 4.38 -2.60 14.56
CA MET A 77 4.57 -1.16 14.70
C MET A 77 6.01 -0.76 14.91
N ARG A 78 6.57 -0.04 13.95
CA ARG A 78 7.93 0.49 13.99
C ARG A 78 8.00 1.95 13.57
N GLY A 79 6.84 2.56 13.27
CA GLY A 79 6.76 3.95 12.81
C GLY A 79 7.38 4.16 11.44
N LYS A 80 7.45 3.12 10.61
CA LYS A 80 8.04 3.19 9.27
C LYS A 80 6.98 3.09 8.20
N GLN A 81 7.18 3.81 7.09
CA GLN A 81 6.38 3.63 5.88
C GLN A 81 6.91 2.42 5.12
N ALA A 82 6.65 1.25 5.69
CA ALA A 82 7.10 -0.01 5.14
C ALA A 82 5.99 -1.04 5.29
N PHE A 83 5.84 -1.87 4.25
CA PHE A 83 4.78 -2.87 4.18
C PHE A 83 5.36 -4.16 3.59
N SER A 84 5.06 -5.27 4.22
CA SER A 84 5.44 -6.59 3.71
C SER A 84 4.18 -7.29 3.20
N PHE A 85 4.28 -7.86 2.01
CA PHE A 85 3.14 -8.52 1.37
C PHE A 85 3.53 -9.97 1.05
N TYR A 86 2.58 -10.87 1.26
CA TYR A 86 2.77 -12.29 1.02
C TYR A 86 1.62 -12.82 0.18
N ASN A 87 1.95 -13.50 -0.92
CA ASN A 87 0.96 -14.20 -1.72
C ASN A 87 1.02 -15.68 -1.33
N ARG A 88 0.06 -16.13 -0.55
CA ARG A 88 0.05 -17.52 -0.04
C ARG A 88 -0.21 -18.53 -1.13
N ALA A 89 -0.80 -18.12 -2.24
CA ALA A 89 -1.09 -19.02 -3.34
C ALA A 89 0.17 -19.46 -4.10
N ASN A 90 1.16 -18.56 -4.24
CA ASN A 90 2.38 -18.88 -4.98
C ASN A 90 3.66 -18.78 -4.14
N GLY A 91 3.55 -18.40 -2.88
CA GLY A 91 4.68 -18.29 -1.96
C GLY A 91 5.58 -17.09 -2.17
N LYS A 92 5.23 -16.19 -3.07
CA LYS A 92 6.02 -14.97 -3.29
C LYS A 92 5.78 -13.95 -2.19
N SER A 93 6.81 -13.21 -1.83
CA SER A 93 6.72 -12.16 -0.82
C SER A 93 7.69 -11.02 -1.11
N VAL A 94 7.39 -9.85 -0.57
CA VAL A 94 8.21 -8.65 -0.77
C VAL A 94 7.97 -7.68 0.38
N ARG A 95 9.01 -6.93 0.74
CA ARG A 95 8.89 -5.79 1.65
C ARG A 95 9.16 -4.53 0.86
N LEU A 96 8.20 -3.60 0.88
CA LEU A 96 8.33 -2.30 0.23
C LEU A 96 8.61 -1.23 1.28
N VAL A 97 9.68 -0.47 1.09
CA VAL A 97 10.07 0.61 1.99
C VAL A 97 10.04 1.92 1.23
N LEU A 98 9.31 2.91 1.74
CA LEU A 98 9.21 4.21 1.09
C LEU A 98 10.57 4.89 1.07
N LYS A 99 10.97 5.36 -0.12
CA LYS A 99 12.22 6.12 -0.29
C LYS A 99 12.05 7.52 0.29
N PRO A 100 13.14 8.17 0.73
CA PRO A 100 13.08 9.56 1.16
C PRO A 100 12.54 10.46 0.04
N ARG A 101 11.75 11.45 0.42
CA ARG A 101 11.24 12.47 -0.51
C ARG A 101 12.02 13.77 -0.32
N PRO A 102 11.95 14.71 -1.30
CA PRO A 102 12.54 16.04 -1.09
C PRO A 102 11.97 16.70 0.17
N ALA A 103 12.84 17.39 0.90
CA ALA A 103 12.46 18.06 2.14
C ALA A 103 11.67 19.35 1.85
N GLY A 104 10.90 19.81 2.84
CA GLY A 104 10.24 21.11 2.80
C GLY A 104 8.93 21.14 2.03
N MET A 105 8.36 20.01 1.68
CA MET A 105 7.08 19.96 0.99
C MET A 105 5.90 20.23 1.93
N THR A 106 4.94 21.01 1.45
CA THR A 106 3.65 21.15 2.12
C THR A 106 2.86 19.85 1.95
N LYS A 107 1.73 19.74 2.63
CA LYS A 107 0.84 18.57 2.48
C LYS A 107 0.35 18.43 1.05
N ASP A 108 -0.05 19.54 0.42
CA ASP A 108 -0.51 19.52 -0.96
C ASP A 108 0.61 19.13 -1.93
N GLU A 109 1.81 19.66 -1.72
CA GLU A 109 2.96 19.31 -2.54
C GLU A 109 3.32 17.83 -2.40
N SER A 110 3.27 17.28 -1.19
CA SER A 110 3.49 15.86 -0.94
C SER A 110 2.47 15.00 -1.67
N PHE A 111 1.20 15.40 -1.59
CA PHE A 111 0.13 14.67 -2.27
C PHE A 111 0.38 14.64 -3.78
N GLN A 112 0.68 15.81 -4.39
CA GLN A 112 0.96 15.90 -5.82
C GLN A 112 2.18 15.08 -6.20
N TYR A 113 3.24 15.13 -5.38
CA TYR A 113 4.47 14.39 -5.61
C TYR A 113 4.19 12.88 -5.69
N TYR A 114 3.49 12.33 -4.69
CA TYR A 114 3.20 10.91 -4.66
C TYR A 114 2.20 10.47 -5.72
N GLN A 115 1.26 11.34 -6.09
CA GLN A 115 0.34 11.03 -7.18
C GLN A 115 1.09 10.92 -8.52
N ALA A 116 2.11 11.73 -8.72
CA ALA A 116 2.89 11.76 -9.95
C ALA A 116 3.94 10.65 -10.04
N CYS A 117 4.43 10.13 -8.90
CA CYS A 117 5.46 9.11 -8.89
C CYS A 117 4.93 7.74 -9.32
N SER A 118 5.74 6.99 -10.04
CA SER A 118 5.46 5.57 -10.24
C SER A 118 5.82 4.81 -8.95
N PRO A 119 5.24 3.62 -8.72
CA PRO A 119 5.62 2.83 -7.55
C PRO A 119 7.12 2.51 -7.48
N GLU A 120 7.76 2.26 -8.62
CA GLU A 120 9.21 1.99 -8.66
C GLU A 120 10.02 3.17 -8.16
N GLU A 121 9.54 4.38 -8.39
CA GLU A 121 10.20 5.61 -7.92
C GLU A 121 10.01 5.82 -6.43
N MET A 122 8.91 5.30 -5.87
CA MET A 122 8.54 5.53 -4.48
C MET A 122 9.17 4.54 -3.50
N PHE A 123 9.33 3.28 -3.91
CA PHE A 123 9.69 2.22 -2.96
C PHE A 123 10.98 1.51 -3.30
N GLU A 124 11.75 1.19 -2.26
CA GLU A 124 12.79 0.17 -2.34
C GLU A 124 12.12 -1.19 -2.18
N VAL A 125 12.47 -2.10 -3.07
CA VAL A 125 11.94 -3.46 -3.04
C VAL A 125 12.96 -4.35 -2.35
N LYS A 126 12.55 -4.97 -1.24
CA LYS A 126 13.40 -5.93 -0.51
C LYS A 126 12.75 -7.29 -0.56
N LYS A 127 13.48 -8.28 -1.03
CA LYS A 127 12.97 -9.65 -1.03
C LYS A 127 13.00 -10.19 0.39
N THR A 128 11.91 -10.86 0.76
CA THR A 128 11.84 -11.56 2.04
C THR A 128 11.91 -13.05 1.76
N THR A 129 12.57 -13.77 2.59
CA THR A 129 12.66 -15.23 2.48
C THR A 129 11.77 -15.88 3.52
#